data_0c5de13f19cad785903f9e11ff79ee1e
#
_entry.id   0c5de13f19cad785903f9e11ff79ee1e
#
_cell.length_a   1.000
_cell.length_b   1.000
_cell.length_c   1.000
_cell.angle_alpha   90.00
_cell.angle_beta   90.00
_cell.angle_gamma   90.00
#
_symmetry.space_group_name_H-M   'P 1'
#
loop_
_entity.id
_entity.type
_entity.pdbx_description
1 polymer ?
#
loop_
_entity_poly.entity_id
_entity_poly.type
_entity_poly.pdbx_seq_one_letter_code
_entity_poly.pdbx_strand_id
1 'polypeptide(L)'
;ELSLTTFPSYKESINDWVNGQRFTLKQLMIYDRLNNETLKEIISEVEQRFGANDSSDKAFDELFKLIFTKLYDEKISADDADAISNQMRYGNKSLKEIDDRQFRTLEFRAKEQERADDVYKNISDLYERAKKKWPGVFPSNSKLEMQKATVKSCVKELQNVKLFNSNLEVVDEAFEQLVNKGQKGDMGQYFTPRYVIDMCVKMLNPSPDEKMIDTAAGSCGFPMHTIFHSWNILNPNKDNLFTTAKRTQREEDYVKDNVFGLDFSEKSVRVGRMLNIVAGDG
;
A
#
# COMPACT_ATOMS: atom_id res chain seq x y z
N GLU A 1 3.67 10.46 28.00
CA GLU A 1 4.52 11.53 28.58
C GLU A 1 4.72 12.61 27.53
N LEU A 2 4.26 13.82 27.85
CA LEU A 2 4.45 14.99 27.00
C LEU A 2 5.85 15.55 27.24
N SER A 3 6.65 15.66 26.18
CA SER A 3 7.95 16.30 26.28
C SER A 3 7.79 17.81 26.45
N LEU A 4 8.60 18.44 27.29
CA LEU A 4 8.62 19.89 27.52
C LEU A 4 8.85 20.71 26.23
N THR A 5 9.43 20.09 25.20
CA THR A 5 9.66 20.71 23.89
C THR A 5 8.45 20.69 22.95
N THR A 6 7.38 20.01 23.33
CA THR A 6 6.17 19.82 22.52
C THR A 6 4.90 20.36 23.17
N PHE A 7 5.02 21.30 24.09
CA PHE A 7 3.88 21.97 24.72
C PHE A 7 3.14 22.86 23.71
N PRO A 8 1.80 22.93 23.79
CA PRO A 8 1.03 23.87 22.98
C PRO A 8 1.46 25.31 23.25
N SER A 9 1.43 26.14 22.20
CA SER A 9 1.68 27.56 22.35
C SER A 9 0.59 28.21 23.20
N TYR A 10 0.87 29.37 23.81
CA TYR A 10 -0.08 30.11 24.68
C TYR A 10 -1.45 30.40 24.01
N LYS A 11 -1.49 30.45 22.68
CA LYS A 11 -2.71 30.72 21.91
C LYS A 11 -3.42 29.46 21.43
N GLU A 12 -2.85 28.29 21.64
CA GLU A 12 -3.37 27.02 21.15
C GLU A 12 -4.07 26.29 22.30
N SER A 13 -5.31 25.85 22.09
CA SER A 13 -5.96 25.04 23.10
C SER A 13 -5.31 23.65 23.16
N ILE A 14 -5.34 23.01 24.33
CA ILE A 14 -4.83 21.63 24.50
C ILE A 14 -5.51 20.69 23.50
N ASN A 15 -6.81 20.87 23.25
CA ASN A 15 -7.55 20.06 22.29
C ASN A 15 -7.07 20.27 20.85
N ASP A 16 -6.78 21.50 20.43
CA ASP A 16 -6.27 21.80 19.09
C ASP A 16 -4.86 21.26 18.93
N TRP A 17 -4.02 21.39 19.96
CA TRP A 17 -2.69 20.85 19.96
C TRP A 17 -2.68 19.29 19.90
N VAL A 18 -3.53 18.63 20.70
CA VAL A 18 -3.67 17.15 20.67
C VAL A 18 -4.19 16.69 19.31
N ASN A 19 -5.16 17.40 18.72
CA ASN A 19 -5.69 17.09 17.40
C ASN A 19 -4.66 17.33 16.31
N GLY A 20 -3.85 18.38 16.39
CA GLY A 20 -2.72 18.63 15.46
C GLY A 20 -1.60 17.59 15.54
N GLN A 21 -1.52 16.82 16.63
CA GLN A 21 -0.61 15.69 16.78
C GLN A 21 -1.16 14.37 16.20
N ARG A 22 -2.44 14.34 15.82
CA ARG A 22 -3.05 13.15 15.22
C ARG A 22 -2.60 13.01 13.77
N PHE A 23 -2.21 11.80 13.41
CA PHE A 23 -1.86 11.47 12.04
C PHE A 23 -2.90 10.49 11.47
N THR A 24 -3.67 10.95 10.50
CA THR A 24 -4.78 10.21 9.91
C THR A 24 -4.55 10.05 8.40
N LEU A 25 -5.47 9.37 7.72
CA LEU A 25 -5.41 9.22 6.26
C LEU A 25 -5.33 10.55 5.50
N LYS A 26 -5.84 11.65 6.07
CA LYS A 26 -5.81 12.96 5.43
C LYS A 26 -4.40 13.54 5.28
N GLN A 27 -3.48 13.17 6.17
CA GLN A 27 -2.09 13.64 6.14
C GLN A 27 -1.20 12.80 5.21
N LEU A 28 -1.68 11.68 4.69
CA LEU A 28 -0.90 10.88 3.75
C LEU A 28 -0.78 11.56 2.40
N MET A 29 0.44 11.62 1.88
CA MET A 29 0.73 12.16 0.56
C MET A 29 0.43 11.11 -0.51
N ILE A 30 -0.35 11.51 -1.52
CA ILE A 30 -0.59 10.71 -2.71
C ILE A 30 0.46 11.11 -3.73
N TYR A 31 1.25 10.15 -4.18
CA TYR A 31 2.13 10.34 -5.32
C TYR A 31 1.37 9.99 -6.59
N ASP A 32 1.33 10.95 -7.52
CA ASP A 32 0.82 10.76 -8.86
C ASP A 32 1.95 10.42 -9.86
N ARG A 33 1.61 10.28 -11.12
CA ARG A 33 2.57 9.91 -12.18
C ARG A 33 3.77 10.85 -12.30
N LEU A 34 3.61 12.10 -11.92
CA LEU A 34 4.68 13.12 -12.01
C LEU A 34 5.70 12.97 -10.86
N ASN A 35 5.31 12.31 -9.78
CA ASN A 35 6.12 12.11 -8.56
C ASN A 35 6.60 10.65 -8.38
N ASN A 36 6.58 9.85 -9.43
CA ASN A 36 7.04 8.44 -9.42
C ASN A 36 8.46 8.28 -8.86
N GLU A 37 9.35 9.20 -9.20
CA GLU A 37 10.75 9.18 -8.75
C GLU A 37 10.83 9.11 -7.21
N THR A 38 10.00 9.90 -6.51
CA THR A 38 10.06 10.00 -5.05
C THR A 38 9.70 8.69 -4.34
N LEU A 39 8.69 7.95 -4.81
CA LEU A 39 8.34 6.66 -4.21
C LEU A 39 9.44 5.62 -4.47
N LYS A 40 10.01 5.61 -5.67
CA LYS A 40 11.14 4.77 -6.06
C LYS A 40 12.40 5.10 -5.25
N GLU A 41 12.67 6.38 -5.01
CA GLU A 41 13.77 6.85 -4.18
C GLU A 41 13.61 6.39 -2.73
N ILE A 42 12.45 6.58 -2.12
CA ILE A 42 12.15 6.11 -0.76
C ILE A 42 12.36 4.60 -0.65
N ILE A 43 11.85 3.84 -1.58
CA ILE A 43 12.02 2.38 -1.61
C ILE A 43 13.49 2.01 -1.78
N SER A 44 14.22 2.71 -2.64
CA SER A 44 15.66 2.49 -2.86
C SER A 44 16.49 2.84 -1.63
N GLU A 45 16.17 3.93 -0.92
CA GLU A 45 16.83 4.31 0.33
C GLU A 45 16.59 3.29 1.44
N VAL A 46 15.36 2.80 1.55
CA VAL A 46 15.02 1.75 2.50
C VAL A 46 15.81 0.47 2.20
N GLU A 47 15.89 0.05 0.94
CA GLU A 47 16.72 -1.08 0.51
C GLU A 47 18.21 -0.90 0.84
N GLN A 48 18.78 0.26 0.57
CA GLN A 48 20.20 0.54 0.84
C GLN A 48 20.53 0.42 2.33
N ARG A 49 19.60 0.80 3.20
CA ARG A 49 19.77 0.67 4.66
C ARG A 49 19.81 -0.79 5.12
N PHE A 50 19.19 -1.70 4.36
CA PHE A 50 19.26 -3.13 4.58
C PHE A 50 20.51 -3.77 4.01
N GLY A 51 20.87 -3.38 2.79
CA GLY A 51 21.83 -4.10 1.93
C GLY A 51 23.26 -4.09 2.40
N ALA A 52 23.60 -3.37 3.48
CA ALA A 52 24.97 -3.35 4.00
C ALA A 52 25.34 -4.64 4.76
N ASN A 53 24.37 -5.43 5.27
CA ASN A 53 24.63 -6.55 6.17
C ASN A 53 23.81 -7.84 5.88
N ASP A 54 22.81 -7.81 4.97
CA ASP A 54 21.94 -8.96 4.70
C ASP A 54 21.88 -9.30 3.21
N SER A 55 21.53 -10.56 2.91
CA SER A 55 21.30 -10.96 1.52
C SER A 55 20.13 -10.14 0.92
N SER A 56 20.24 -9.80 -0.35
CA SER A 56 19.22 -9.06 -1.12
C SER A 56 17.79 -9.62 -0.93
N ASP A 57 17.68 -10.94 -0.79
CA ASP A 57 16.42 -11.64 -0.59
C ASP A 57 15.76 -11.37 0.77
N LYS A 58 16.57 -11.33 1.84
CA LYS A 58 16.06 -10.99 3.18
C LYS A 58 15.62 -9.54 3.26
N ALA A 59 16.40 -8.64 2.69
CA ALA A 59 16.07 -7.22 2.62
C ALA A 59 14.72 -7.00 1.92
N PHE A 60 14.52 -7.67 0.79
CA PHE A 60 13.26 -7.65 0.05
C PHE A 60 12.08 -8.16 0.91
N ASP A 61 12.23 -9.34 1.54
CA ASP A 61 11.16 -9.95 2.33
C ASP A 61 10.74 -9.07 3.51
N GLU A 62 11.71 -8.49 4.21
CA GLU A 62 11.48 -7.61 5.35
C GLU A 62 10.82 -6.28 4.94
N LEU A 63 11.25 -5.67 3.85
CA LEU A 63 10.62 -4.46 3.33
C LEU A 63 9.17 -4.76 2.90
N PHE A 64 8.96 -5.91 2.28
CA PHE A 64 7.63 -6.36 1.88
C PHE A 64 6.68 -6.55 3.08
N LYS A 65 7.19 -7.05 4.21
CA LYS A 65 6.43 -7.14 5.47
C LYS A 65 6.03 -5.75 5.99
N LEU A 66 6.91 -4.76 5.90
CA LEU A 66 6.59 -3.38 6.29
C LEU A 66 5.52 -2.75 5.39
N ILE A 67 5.64 -2.92 4.08
CA ILE A 67 4.65 -2.43 3.11
C ILE A 67 3.29 -3.09 3.36
N PHE A 68 3.27 -4.40 3.56
CA PHE A 68 2.05 -5.15 3.90
C PHE A 68 1.39 -4.64 5.18
N THR A 69 2.19 -4.38 6.21
CA THR A 69 1.73 -3.83 7.48
C THR A 69 1.13 -2.43 7.31
N LYS A 70 1.77 -1.60 6.50
CA LYS A 70 1.28 -0.27 6.18
C LYS A 70 -0.03 -0.31 5.40
N LEU A 71 -0.13 -1.16 4.40
CA LEU A 71 -1.37 -1.35 3.63
C LEU A 71 -2.54 -1.75 4.52
N TYR A 72 -2.29 -2.63 5.49
CA TYR A 72 -3.31 -3.01 6.47
C TYR A 72 -3.81 -1.81 7.29
N ASP A 73 -2.90 -1.00 7.81
CA ASP A 73 -3.25 0.17 8.63
C ASP A 73 -4.04 1.21 7.82
N GLU A 74 -3.65 1.45 6.59
CA GLU A 74 -4.36 2.34 5.67
C GLU A 74 -5.75 1.79 5.29
N LYS A 75 -5.86 0.49 4.99
CA LYS A 75 -7.13 -0.17 4.64
C LYS A 75 -8.14 -0.06 5.78
N ILE A 76 -7.76 -0.45 6.99
CA ILE A 76 -8.65 -0.36 8.16
C ILE A 76 -9.08 1.09 8.40
N SER A 77 -8.17 2.04 8.23
CA SER A 77 -8.49 3.46 8.40
C SER A 77 -9.39 3.99 7.29
N ALA A 78 -9.29 3.47 6.07
CA ALA A 78 -10.20 3.77 4.98
C ALA A 78 -11.60 3.19 5.22
N ASP A 79 -11.70 1.96 5.69
CA ASP A 79 -12.96 1.33 6.04
C ASP A 79 -13.70 2.08 7.16
N ASP A 80 -12.97 2.53 8.20
CA ASP A 80 -13.53 3.37 9.26
C ASP A 80 -14.02 4.71 8.71
N ALA A 81 -13.26 5.36 7.84
CA ALA A 81 -13.65 6.62 7.21
C ALA A 81 -14.90 6.47 6.35
N ASP A 82 -15.01 5.36 5.60
CA ASP A 82 -16.19 5.04 4.81
C ASP A 82 -17.42 4.75 5.69
N ALA A 83 -17.24 4.05 6.81
CA ALA A 83 -18.30 3.80 7.77
C ALA A 83 -18.84 5.12 8.37
N ILE A 84 -17.94 6.04 8.75
CA ILE A 84 -18.31 7.38 9.24
C ILE A 84 -19.06 8.17 8.16
N SER A 85 -18.55 8.18 6.92
CA SER A 85 -19.20 8.86 5.79
C SER A 85 -20.59 8.30 5.51
N ASN A 86 -20.76 6.98 5.61
CA ASN A 86 -22.05 6.32 5.43
C ASN A 86 -23.05 6.59 6.57
N GLN A 87 -22.59 6.72 7.83
CA GLN A 87 -23.43 7.08 8.96
C GLN A 87 -23.90 8.54 8.88
N MET A 88 -23.09 9.42 8.28
CA MET A 88 -23.46 10.84 8.08
C MET A 88 -24.38 11.05 6.87
N ARG A 89 -25.08 10.04 6.42
CA ARG A 89 -25.85 9.91 5.15
C ARG A 89 -26.94 10.93 4.87
N TYR A 90 -27.14 11.93 5.68
CA TYR A 90 -28.06 13.03 5.41
C TYR A 90 -27.41 14.29 4.84
N GLY A 91 -26.16 14.23 4.45
CA GLY A 91 -25.45 15.27 3.72
C GLY A 91 -24.27 14.66 2.97
N ASN A 92 -24.20 14.86 1.68
CA ASN A 92 -23.07 14.53 0.80
C ASN A 92 -21.78 15.24 1.24
N LYS A 93 -21.29 14.97 2.46
CA LYS A 93 -20.02 15.53 2.94
C LYS A 93 -18.88 14.74 2.32
N SER A 94 -18.02 15.43 1.63
CA SER A 94 -16.75 14.84 1.16
C SER A 94 -15.87 14.46 2.37
N LEU A 95 -14.95 13.50 2.20
CA LEU A 95 -13.98 13.14 3.25
C LEU A 95 -13.22 14.36 3.79
N LYS A 96 -13.10 15.44 3.00
CA LYS A 96 -12.46 16.70 3.40
C LYS A 96 -13.28 17.49 4.44
N GLU A 97 -14.58 17.29 4.49
CA GLU A 97 -15.51 18.03 5.37
C GLU A 97 -15.75 17.30 6.71
N ILE A 98 -15.26 16.07 6.86
CA ILE A 98 -15.36 15.30 8.10
C ILE A 98 -14.28 15.80 9.06
N ASP A 99 -14.64 16.04 10.33
CA ASP A 99 -13.71 16.47 11.38
C ASP A 99 -12.61 15.42 11.58
N ASP A 100 -11.35 15.86 11.62
CA ASP A 100 -10.19 14.99 11.81
C ASP A 100 -10.25 14.14 13.08
N ARG A 101 -11.00 14.61 14.09
CA ARG A 101 -11.24 13.87 15.33
C ARG A 101 -12.02 12.57 15.15
N GLN A 102 -12.78 12.46 14.07
CA GLN A 102 -13.58 11.27 13.76
C GLN A 102 -12.78 10.18 13.04
N PHE A 103 -11.65 10.55 12.44
CA PHE A 103 -10.80 9.57 11.75
C PHE A 103 -9.94 8.75 12.72
N ARG A 104 -9.76 7.49 12.41
CA ARG A 104 -8.79 6.64 13.10
C ARG A 104 -7.38 7.19 12.92
N THR A 105 -6.60 7.22 14.00
CA THR A 105 -5.17 7.55 13.94
C THR A 105 -4.40 6.36 13.38
N LEU A 106 -3.54 6.62 12.39
CA LEU A 106 -2.67 5.62 11.81
C LEU A 106 -1.64 5.15 12.84
N GLU A 107 -1.46 3.83 12.91
CA GLU A 107 -0.52 3.17 13.81
C GLU A 107 0.84 2.92 13.16
N PHE A 108 0.91 2.84 11.82
CA PHE A 108 2.15 2.70 11.07
C PHE A 108 2.93 4.02 11.11
N ARG A 109 3.60 4.27 12.23
CA ARG A 109 4.24 5.53 12.53
C ARG A 109 5.44 5.39 13.45
N ALA A 110 6.42 6.28 13.28
CA ALA A 110 7.56 6.46 14.19
C ALA A 110 7.77 7.95 14.48
N LYS A 111 7.55 8.34 15.73
CA LYS A 111 7.82 9.72 16.18
C LYS A 111 9.32 9.91 16.39
N GLU A 112 9.77 11.17 16.32
CA GLU A 112 11.21 11.52 16.43
C GLU A 112 11.84 10.97 17.72
N GLN A 113 11.19 11.22 18.85
CA GLN A 113 11.69 10.88 20.18
C GLN A 113 11.27 9.49 20.66
N GLU A 114 10.52 8.73 19.86
CA GLU A 114 10.04 7.41 20.21
C GLU A 114 11.20 6.41 20.21
N ARG A 115 11.23 5.49 21.18
CA ARG A 115 12.28 4.46 21.26
C ARG A 115 12.08 3.44 20.13
N ALA A 116 13.19 2.94 19.60
CA ALA A 116 13.14 1.92 18.53
C ALA A 116 12.43 0.62 18.98
N ASP A 117 12.53 0.27 20.26
CA ASP A 117 11.84 -0.88 20.85
C ASP A 117 10.31 -0.74 20.79
N ASP A 118 9.80 0.46 21.08
CA ASP A 118 8.37 0.73 21.11
C ASP A 118 7.79 0.74 19.69
N VAL A 119 8.49 1.39 18.75
CA VAL A 119 8.14 1.36 17.32
C VAL A 119 8.12 -0.09 16.80
N TYR A 120 9.17 -0.86 17.07
CA TYR A 120 9.26 -2.25 16.62
C TYR A 120 8.10 -3.09 17.15
N LYS A 121 7.77 -2.95 18.45
CA LYS A 121 6.65 -3.66 19.08
C LYS A 121 5.33 -3.29 18.38
N ASN A 122 5.05 -1.99 18.20
CA ASN A 122 3.82 -1.53 17.57
C ASN A 122 3.69 -2.06 16.14
N ILE A 123 4.77 -2.00 15.35
CA ILE A 123 4.78 -2.50 13.97
C ILE A 123 4.64 -4.02 13.92
N SER A 124 5.27 -4.75 14.86
CA SER A 124 5.12 -6.20 14.93
C SER A 124 3.69 -6.62 15.28
N ASP A 125 3.05 -5.94 16.23
CA ASP A 125 1.65 -6.19 16.59
C ASP A 125 0.71 -5.88 15.43
N LEU A 126 0.99 -4.80 14.68
CA LEU A 126 0.26 -4.42 13.48
C LEU A 126 0.42 -5.46 12.38
N TYR A 127 1.65 -5.97 12.17
CA TYR A 127 1.94 -7.05 11.22
C TYR A 127 1.18 -8.34 11.55
N GLU A 128 1.11 -8.73 12.81
CA GLU A 128 0.32 -9.90 13.22
C GLU A 128 -1.18 -9.73 12.93
N ARG A 129 -1.71 -8.53 13.13
CA ARG A 129 -3.11 -8.21 12.75
C ARG A 129 -3.31 -8.26 11.22
N ALA A 130 -2.36 -7.76 10.45
CA ALA A 130 -2.40 -7.80 9.00
C ALA A 130 -2.41 -9.25 8.46
N LYS A 131 -1.57 -10.14 9.01
CA LYS A 131 -1.57 -11.57 8.64
C LYS A 131 -2.91 -12.26 8.92
N LYS A 132 -3.59 -11.87 10.00
CA LYS A 132 -4.91 -12.40 10.34
C LYS A 132 -6.00 -11.92 9.36
N LYS A 133 -5.90 -10.67 8.90
CA LYS A 133 -6.85 -10.09 7.93
C LYS A 133 -6.67 -10.71 6.56
N TRP A 134 -5.42 -10.89 6.11
CA TRP A 134 -5.08 -11.42 4.79
C TRP A 134 -4.23 -12.70 4.89
N PRO A 135 -4.87 -13.84 5.18
CA PRO A 135 -4.17 -15.10 5.31
C PRO A 135 -3.54 -15.54 3.98
N GLY A 136 -2.36 -16.16 4.05
CA GLY A 136 -1.67 -16.72 2.89
C GLY A 136 -0.81 -15.73 2.10
N VAL A 137 -0.76 -14.43 2.44
CA VAL A 137 0.27 -13.51 1.88
C VAL A 137 1.63 -13.85 2.49
N PHE A 138 1.68 -14.03 3.80
CA PHE A 138 2.87 -14.52 4.51
C PHE A 138 2.55 -15.79 5.30
N PRO A 139 3.54 -16.67 5.52
CA PRO A 139 3.39 -17.81 6.42
C PRO A 139 2.94 -17.37 7.81
N SER A 140 2.12 -18.18 8.48
CA SER A 140 1.60 -17.86 9.82
C SER A 140 2.69 -17.66 10.87
N ASN A 141 3.81 -18.38 10.75
CA ASN A 141 4.98 -18.27 11.62
C ASN A 141 5.96 -17.15 11.24
N SER A 142 5.72 -16.43 10.14
CA SER A 142 6.56 -15.31 9.71
C SER A 142 6.52 -14.16 10.72
N LYS A 143 7.68 -13.61 11.04
CA LYS A 143 7.88 -12.48 11.95
C LYS A 143 8.76 -11.42 11.29
N LEU A 144 8.75 -10.21 11.83
CA LEU A 144 9.75 -9.21 11.50
C LEU A 144 11.10 -9.62 12.12
N GLU A 145 12.11 -9.78 11.29
CA GLU A 145 13.47 -10.20 11.72
C GLU A 145 14.47 -9.04 11.66
N MET A 146 14.02 -7.90 11.19
CA MET A 146 14.80 -6.68 11.03
C MET A 146 15.25 -6.10 12.36
N GLN A 147 16.42 -5.45 12.38
CA GLN A 147 16.89 -4.69 13.53
C GLN A 147 15.91 -3.55 13.87
N LYS A 148 15.63 -3.35 15.15
CA LYS A 148 14.64 -2.38 15.64
C LYS A 148 14.91 -0.94 15.18
N ALA A 149 16.19 -0.53 15.15
CA ALA A 149 16.59 0.78 14.66
C ALA A 149 16.29 0.95 13.16
N THR A 150 16.49 -0.11 12.37
CA THR A 150 16.20 -0.15 10.95
C THR A 150 14.69 -0.08 10.70
N VAL A 151 13.88 -0.83 11.48
CA VAL A 151 12.41 -0.71 11.41
C VAL A 151 11.97 0.73 11.65
N LYS A 152 12.48 1.37 12.71
CA LYS A 152 12.15 2.78 13.00
C LYS A 152 12.50 3.70 11.84
N SER A 153 13.68 3.54 11.23
CA SER A 153 14.10 4.35 10.09
C SER A 153 13.22 4.13 8.87
N CYS A 154 12.93 2.87 8.51
CA CYS A 154 12.07 2.53 7.37
C CYS A 154 10.65 3.05 7.55
N VAL A 155 10.10 2.93 8.77
CA VAL A 155 8.76 3.46 9.08
C VAL A 155 8.73 4.97 8.94
N LYS A 156 9.78 5.69 9.36
CA LYS A 156 9.87 7.14 9.18
C LYS A 156 9.80 7.58 7.71
N GLU A 157 10.47 6.88 6.82
CA GLU A 157 10.45 7.19 5.38
C GLU A 157 9.07 6.88 4.76
N LEU A 158 8.51 5.72 5.09
CA LEU A 158 7.26 5.25 4.49
C LEU A 158 6.00 5.87 5.09
N GLN A 159 6.03 6.37 6.33
CA GLN A 159 4.82 6.74 7.08
C GLN A 159 3.95 7.81 6.42
N ASN A 160 4.54 8.70 5.65
CA ASN A 160 3.83 9.83 5.02
C ASN A 160 3.26 9.50 3.63
N VAL A 161 3.66 8.37 3.05
CA VAL A 161 3.24 7.94 1.71
C VAL A 161 1.91 7.22 1.80
N LYS A 162 0.96 7.53 0.93
CA LYS A 162 -0.27 6.73 0.77
C LYS A 162 -0.02 5.63 -0.25
N LEU A 163 -0.26 4.37 0.16
CA LEU A 163 -0.15 3.20 -0.71
C LEU A 163 -1.52 2.63 -1.07
N PHE A 164 -2.40 2.47 -0.09
CA PHE A 164 -3.73 1.89 -0.31
C PHE A 164 -4.61 2.86 -1.10
N ASN A 165 -5.25 2.33 -2.15
CA ASN A 165 -6.10 3.11 -3.05
C ASN A 165 -5.41 4.40 -3.56
N SER A 166 -4.11 4.30 -3.85
CA SER A 166 -3.29 5.33 -4.48
C SER A 166 -3.20 5.08 -5.99
N ASN A 167 -2.35 5.82 -6.69
CA ASN A 167 -2.10 5.57 -8.10
C ASN A 167 -1.41 4.20 -8.28
N LEU A 168 -2.17 3.22 -8.75
CA LEU A 168 -1.71 1.84 -8.89
C LEU A 168 -0.55 1.69 -9.88
N GLU A 169 -0.48 2.52 -10.93
CA GLU A 169 0.64 2.49 -11.86
C GLU A 169 1.96 2.84 -11.14
N VAL A 170 1.92 3.84 -10.24
CA VAL A 170 3.08 4.24 -9.43
C VAL A 170 3.50 3.13 -8.48
N VAL A 171 2.52 2.54 -7.80
CA VAL A 171 2.78 1.45 -6.85
C VAL A 171 3.29 0.21 -7.57
N ASP A 172 2.69 -0.13 -8.71
CA ASP A 172 3.08 -1.27 -9.53
C ASP A 172 4.52 -1.12 -10.03
N GLU A 173 4.91 0.03 -10.58
CA GLU A 173 6.28 0.31 -11.00
C GLU A 173 7.29 0.25 -9.83
N ALA A 174 6.90 0.75 -8.66
CA ALA A 174 7.75 0.70 -7.49
C ALA A 174 7.96 -0.75 -7.00
N PHE A 175 6.90 -1.56 -7.00
CA PHE A 175 7.00 -2.98 -6.68
C PHE A 175 7.79 -3.78 -7.72
N GLU A 176 7.65 -3.46 -9.01
CA GLU A 176 8.46 -4.06 -10.06
C GLU A 176 9.95 -3.82 -9.83
N GLN A 177 10.34 -2.60 -9.47
CA GLN A 177 11.74 -2.31 -9.15
C GLN A 177 12.27 -3.11 -7.97
N LEU A 178 11.46 -3.27 -6.91
CA LEU A 178 11.80 -4.09 -5.76
C LEU A 178 12.06 -5.53 -6.15
N VAL A 179 11.15 -6.10 -6.96
CA VAL A 179 11.26 -7.49 -7.42
C VAL A 179 12.49 -7.66 -8.32
N ASN A 180 12.70 -6.73 -9.27
CA ASN A 180 13.84 -6.77 -10.21
C ASN A 180 15.19 -6.71 -9.50
N LYS A 181 15.31 -5.89 -8.44
CA LYS A 181 16.55 -5.79 -7.68
C LYS A 181 16.78 -7.02 -6.80
N GLY A 182 15.71 -7.53 -6.14
CA GLY A 182 15.79 -8.74 -5.32
C GLY A 182 16.12 -10.01 -6.08
N GLN A 183 15.97 -10.03 -7.41
CA GLN A 183 16.19 -11.20 -8.25
C GLN A 183 17.52 -11.17 -9.07
N LYS A 184 18.34 -10.15 -8.92
CA LYS A 184 19.64 -10.04 -9.66
C LYS A 184 20.61 -11.19 -9.43
N GLY A 185 20.30 -12.13 -8.51
CA GLY A 185 21.13 -13.30 -8.20
C GLY A 185 20.62 -14.64 -8.73
N ASP A 186 19.33 -14.81 -8.96
CA ASP A 186 18.74 -16.11 -9.29
C ASP A 186 17.86 -16.09 -10.54
N MET A 187 18.31 -16.84 -11.55
CA MET A 187 17.54 -17.34 -12.69
C MET A 187 16.71 -16.32 -13.49
N GLY A 188 17.31 -15.25 -14.00
CA GLY A 188 16.87 -14.59 -15.25
C GLY A 188 15.35 -14.37 -15.44
N GLN A 189 14.61 -14.06 -14.39
CA GLN A 189 13.23 -13.65 -14.54
C GLN A 189 13.21 -12.24 -15.15
N TYR A 190 12.79 -12.16 -16.41
CA TYR A 190 12.60 -10.90 -17.11
C TYR A 190 11.14 -10.50 -16.98
N PHE A 191 10.90 -9.30 -16.48
CA PHE A 191 9.56 -8.74 -16.47
C PHE A 191 9.22 -8.19 -17.86
N THR A 192 7.98 -8.44 -18.29
CA THR A 192 7.48 -7.84 -19.52
C THR A 192 7.34 -6.32 -19.32
N PRO A 193 7.95 -5.50 -20.19
CA PRO A 193 7.81 -4.05 -20.07
C PRO A 193 6.35 -3.59 -20.05
N ARG A 194 6.00 -2.66 -19.18
CA ARG A 194 4.60 -2.23 -18.96
C ARG A 194 3.91 -1.73 -20.23
N TYR A 195 4.62 -1.01 -21.08
CA TYR A 195 4.06 -0.55 -22.37
C TYR A 195 3.69 -1.71 -23.31
N VAL A 196 4.41 -2.85 -23.24
CA VAL A 196 4.06 -4.07 -23.99
C VAL A 196 2.82 -4.71 -23.43
N ILE A 197 2.72 -4.80 -22.09
CA ILE A 197 1.53 -5.34 -21.41
C ILE A 197 0.30 -4.50 -21.77
N ASP A 198 0.41 -3.18 -21.63
CA ASP A 198 -0.68 -2.23 -21.96
C ASP A 198 -1.13 -2.36 -23.43
N MET A 199 -0.17 -2.47 -24.35
CA MET A 199 -0.46 -2.72 -25.77
C MET A 199 -1.23 -4.03 -25.95
N CYS A 200 -0.77 -5.13 -25.35
CA CYS A 200 -1.42 -6.43 -25.49
C CYS A 200 -2.85 -6.41 -24.92
N VAL A 201 -3.04 -5.84 -23.73
CA VAL A 201 -4.36 -5.73 -23.10
C VAL A 201 -5.30 -4.88 -23.94
N LYS A 202 -4.85 -3.76 -24.47
CA LYS A 202 -5.64 -2.92 -25.38
C LYS A 202 -5.98 -3.61 -26.72
N MET A 203 -5.08 -4.41 -27.25
CA MET A 203 -5.32 -5.19 -28.45
C MET A 203 -6.36 -6.30 -28.23
N LEU A 204 -6.29 -6.98 -27.07
CA LEU A 204 -7.30 -8.00 -26.70
C LEU A 204 -8.64 -7.38 -26.33
N ASN A 205 -8.61 -6.15 -25.77
CA ASN A 205 -9.78 -5.39 -25.35
C ASN A 205 -10.80 -6.21 -24.54
N PRO A 206 -10.38 -6.84 -23.42
CA PRO A 206 -11.26 -7.71 -22.65
C PRO A 206 -12.43 -6.90 -22.06
N SER A 207 -13.62 -7.50 -22.16
CA SER A 207 -14.84 -6.96 -21.54
C SER A 207 -14.80 -7.17 -20.01
N PRO A 208 -15.43 -6.27 -19.22
CA PRO A 208 -15.61 -6.50 -17.78
C PRO A 208 -16.44 -7.74 -17.39
N ASP A 209 -17.07 -8.38 -18.35
CA ASP A 209 -17.84 -9.61 -18.11
C ASP A 209 -17.02 -10.89 -18.47
N GLU A 210 -15.83 -10.72 -19.04
CA GLU A 210 -14.94 -11.82 -19.41
C GLU A 210 -13.98 -12.19 -18.29
N LYS A 211 -13.59 -13.47 -18.24
CA LYS A 211 -12.58 -13.97 -17.32
C LYS A 211 -11.21 -13.96 -17.96
N MET A 212 -10.22 -13.54 -17.21
CA MET A 212 -8.82 -13.52 -17.58
C MET A 212 -8.03 -14.43 -16.66
N ILE A 213 -7.10 -15.19 -17.22
CA ILE A 213 -6.11 -15.95 -16.48
C ILE A 213 -4.71 -15.75 -17.09
N ASP A 214 -3.75 -15.41 -16.25
CA ASP A 214 -2.33 -15.48 -16.58
C ASP A 214 -1.71 -16.69 -15.88
N THR A 215 -1.26 -17.65 -16.66
CA THR A 215 -0.72 -18.93 -16.14
C THR A 215 0.75 -18.88 -15.79
N ALA A 216 1.41 -17.74 -16.00
CA ALA A 216 2.81 -17.45 -15.65
C ALA A 216 2.92 -15.98 -15.20
N ALA A 217 2.11 -15.61 -14.21
CA ALA A 217 1.77 -14.23 -13.89
C ALA A 217 2.95 -13.34 -13.46
N GLY A 218 4.07 -13.94 -13.03
CA GLY A 218 5.21 -13.18 -12.54
C GLY A 218 4.79 -12.16 -11.46
N SER A 219 5.09 -10.89 -11.71
CA SER A 219 4.66 -9.77 -10.83
C SER A 219 3.21 -9.35 -11.05
N CYS A 220 2.38 -10.14 -11.75
CA CYS A 220 0.98 -9.84 -12.06
C CYS A 220 0.76 -8.62 -12.96
N GLY A 221 1.69 -8.31 -13.85
CA GLY A 221 1.56 -7.19 -14.77
C GLY A 221 0.33 -7.27 -15.66
N PHE A 222 0.10 -8.40 -16.34
CA PHE A 222 -1.09 -8.62 -17.17
C PHE A 222 -2.40 -8.59 -16.37
N PRO A 223 -2.54 -9.30 -15.23
CA PRO A 223 -3.70 -9.16 -14.36
C PRO A 223 -4.01 -7.72 -13.99
N MET A 224 -3.01 -6.96 -13.53
CA MET A 224 -3.20 -5.57 -13.09
C MET A 224 -3.63 -4.65 -14.23
N HIS A 225 -2.98 -4.71 -15.38
CA HIS A 225 -3.36 -3.89 -16.53
C HIS A 225 -4.75 -4.27 -17.09
N THR A 226 -5.14 -5.54 -16.98
CA THR A 226 -6.49 -5.97 -17.33
C THR A 226 -7.55 -5.39 -16.39
N ILE A 227 -7.25 -5.36 -15.08
CA ILE A 227 -8.10 -4.69 -14.09
C ILE A 227 -8.26 -3.21 -14.44
N PHE A 228 -7.16 -2.50 -14.72
CA PHE A 228 -7.20 -1.07 -15.09
C PHE A 228 -8.02 -0.83 -16.35
N HIS A 229 -7.83 -1.66 -17.38
CA HIS A 229 -8.58 -1.57 -18.60
C HIS A 229 -10.09 -1.73 -18.37
N SER A 230 -10.49 -2.76 -17.63
CA SER A 230 -11.90 -3.02 -17.30
C SER A 230 -12.52 -1.92 -16.45
N TRP A 231 -11.80 -1.38 -15.48
CA TRP A 231 -12.26 -0.25 -14.68
C TRP A 231 -12.45 1.03 -15.50
N ASN A 232 -11.59 1.28 -16.50
CA ASN A 232 -11.76 2.38 -17.42
C ASN A 232 -13.02 2.23 -18.26
N ILE A 233 -13.37 1.02 -18.66
CA ILE A 233 -14.63 0.72 -19.37
C ILE A 233 -15.84 0.93 -18.45
N LEU A 234 -15.77 0.45 -17.21
CA LEU A 234 -16.86 0.58 -16.25
C LEU A 234 -17.11 2.02 -15.79
N ASN A 235 -16.08 2.86 -15.81
CA ASN A 235 -16.14 4.24 -15.33
C ASN A 235 -15.41 5.23 -16.27
N PRO A 236 -15.89 5.41 -17.51
CA PRO A 236 -15.17 6.20 -18.52
C PRO A 236 -15.02 7.69 -18.19
N ASN A 237 -15.79 8.20 -17.23
CA ASN A 237 -15.80 9.63 -16.84
C ASN A 237 -15.02 9.92 -15.54
N LYS A 238 -14.31 8.96 -14.99
CA LYS A 238 -13.47 9.19 -13.81
C LYS A 238 -12.05 9.56 -14.25
N ASP A 239 -11.71 10.84 -14.17
CA ASP A 239 -10.38 11.38 -14.51
C ASP A 239 -9.26 10.78 -13.62
N ASN A 240 -9.60 10.16 -12.51
CA ASN A 240 -8.68 9.47 -11.61
C ASN A 240 -9.34 8.25 -10.96
N LEU A 241 -9.33 7.11 -11.64
CA LEU A 241 -9.82 5.83 -11.13
C LEU A 241 -9.16 5.40 -9.81
N PHE A 242 -8.05 6.03 -9.44
CA PHE A 242 -7.13 5.53 -8.44
C PHE A 242 -7.05 6.37 -7.16
N THR A 243 -7.58 7.59 -7.13
CA THR A 243 -7.12 8.52 -6.10
C THR A 243 -8.04 8.73 -4.92
N THR A 244 -9.36 8.58 -5.01
CA THR A 244 -10.21 8.91 -3.84
C THR A 244 -11.62 8.32 -3.86
N ALA A 245 -12.09 7.78 -4.96
CA ALA A 245 -13.44 7.25 -5.03
C ALA A 245 -13.46 5.80 -4.53
N LYS A 246 -14.42 5.51 -3.66
CA LYS A 246 -14.76 4.14 -3.30
C LYS A 246 -15.02 3.34 -4.58
N ARG A 247 -14.47 2.11 -4.64
CA ARG A 247 -14.78 1.17 -5.71
C ARG A 247 -16.27 0.86 -5.71
N THR A 248 -16.84 0.71 -6.89
CA THR A 248 -18.18 0.17 -7.02
C THR A 248 -18.14 -1.35 -6.77
N GLN A 249 -19.24 -1.92 -6.32
CA GLN A 249 -19.34 -3.38 -6.13
C GLN A 249 -18.93 -4.13 -7.41
N ARG A 250 -19.32 -3.63 -8.59
CA ARG A 250 -18.98 -4.25 -9.87
C ARG A 250 -17.47 -4.21 -10.17
N GLU A 251 -16.77 -3.16 -9.77
CA GLU A 251 -15.29 -3.08 -9.87
C GLU A 251 -14.61 -4.10 -8.95
N GLU A 252 -15.10 -4.26 -7.73
CA GLU A 252 -14.59 -5.24 -6.75
C GLU A 252 -14.89 -6.68 -7.20
N ASP A 253 -16.12 -6.96 -7.62
CA ASP A 253 -16.53 -8.28 -8.11
C ASP A 253 -15.70 -8.70 -9.35
N TYR A 254 -15.40 -7.76 -10.25
CA TYR A 254 -14.56 -8.05 -11.41
C TYR A 254 -13.17 -8.55 -10.99
N VAL A 255 -12.51 -7.88 -10.08
CA VAL A 255 -11.18 -8.28 -9.59
C VAL A 255 -11.24 -9.66 -8.95
N LYS A 256 -12.24 -9.89 -8.11
CA LYS A 256 -12.39 -11.13 -7.33
C LYS A 256 -12.75 -12.34 -8.17
N ASP A 257 -13.67 -12.16 -9.11
CA ASP A 257 -14.34 -13.30 -9.77
C ASP A 257 -13.88 -13.51 -11.23
N ASN A 258 -13.19 -12.54 -11.82
CA ASN A 258 -12.86 -12.55 -13.24
C ASN A 258 -11.35 -12.51 -13.55
N VAL A 259 -10.48 -12.11 -12.59
CA VAL A 259 -9.05 -11.97 -12.86
C VAL A 259 -8.24 -12.98 -12.04
N PHE A 260 -7.49 -13.83 -12.73
CA PHE A 260 -6.73 -14.90 -12.11
C PHE A 260 -5.27 -14.87 -12.56
N GLY A 261 -4.37 -15.15 -11.62
CA GLY A 261 -2.94 -15.30 -11.89
C GLY A 261 -2.40 -16.56 -11.22
N LEU A 262 -1.56 -17.31 -11.93
CA LEU A 262 -0.83 -18.45 -11.42
C LEU A 262 0.67 -18.21 -11.59
N ASP A 263 1.43 -18.52 -10.56
CA ASP A 263 2.89 -18.55 -10.65
C ASP A 263 3.44 -19.59 -9.68
N PHE A 264 4.59 -20.18 -10.01
CA PHE A 264 5.26 -21.16 -9.16
C PHE A 264 6.14 -20.49 -8.09
N SER A 265 6.55 -19.24 -8.32
CA SER A 265 7.38 -18.46 -7.40
C SER A 265 6.54 -17.90 -6.27
N GLU A 266 6.82 -18.30 -5.03
CA GLU A 266 6.14 -17.73 -3.85
C GLU A 266 6.33 -16.20 -3.74
N LYS A 267 7.49 -15.68 -4.18
CA LYS A 267 7.75 -14.24 -4.21
C LYS A 267 6.80 -13.54 -5.17
N SER A 268 6.68 -14.05 -6.40
CA SER A 268 5.78 -13.50 -7.41
C SER A 268 4.31 -13.53 -6.93
N VAL A 269 3.88 -14.65 -6.35
CA VAL A 269 2.53 -14.78 -5.77
C VAL A 269 2.29 -13.76 -4.66
N ARG A 270 3.27 -13.52 -3.79
CA ARG A 270 3.16 -12.47 -2.75
C ARG A 270 2.98 -11.09 -3.35
N VAL A 271 3.81 -10.74 -4.35
CA VAL A 271 3.71 -9.46 -5.06
C VAL A 271 2.32 -9.29 -5.67
N GLY A 272 1.84 -10.28 -6.40
CA GLY A 272 0.52 -10.27 -7.01
C GLY A 272 -0.60 -10.06 -5.99
N ARG A 273 -0.57 -10.80 -4.88
CA ARG A 273 -1.55 -10.63 -3.79
C ARG A 273 -1.51 -9.23 -3.17
N MET A 274 -0.31 -8.68 -2.98
CA MET A 274 -0.20 -7.32 -2.43
C MET A 274 -0.69 -6.26 -3.40
N LEU A 275 -0.42 -6.39 -4.70
CA LEU A 275 -0.96 -5.49 -5.71
C LEU A 275 -2.49 -5.56 -5.76
N ASN A 276 -3.08 -6.74 -5.65
CA ASN A 276 -4.54 -6.89 -5.53
C ASN A 276 -5.08 -6.17 -4.29
N ILE A 277 -4.43 -6.33 -3.13
CA ILE A 277 -4.83 -5.61 -1.91
C ILE A 277 -4.76 -4.09 -2.13
N VAL A 278 -3.70 -3.58 -2.75
CA VAL A 278 -3.56 -2.15 -3.11
C VAL A 278 -4.68 -1.71 -4.06
N ALA A 279 -5.09 -2.59 -4.97
CA ALA A 279 -6.21 -2.36 -5.86
C ALA A 279 -7.59 -2.36 -5.17
N GLY A 280 -7.65 -2.78 -3.91
CA GLY A 280 -8.88 -2.79 -3.13
C GLY A 280 -9.54 -4.16 -2.99
N ASP A 281 -8.89 -5.23 -3.48
CA ASP A 281 -9.30 -6.61 -3.25
C ASP A 281 -8.63 -7.15 -1.97
N GLY A 282 -9.28 -6.96 -0.83
CA GLY A 282 -8.77 -7.41 0.46
C GLY A 282 -9.79 -7.38 1.58
#